data_d613b01499704e43a1a7b3cea04d402f
#
_entry.id   d613b01499704e43a1a7b3cea04d402f
#
_cell.length_a   1.000
_cell.length_b   1.000
_cell.length_c   1.000
_cell.angle_alpha   90.00
_cell.angle_beta   90.00
_cell.angle_gamma   90.00
#
_symmetry.space_group_name_H-M   'P 1'
#
loop_
_entity.id
_entity.type
_entity.pdbx_description
1 polymer ?
#
loop_
_entity_poly.entity_id
_entity_poly.type
_entity_poly.pdbx_seq_one_letter_code
_entity_poly.pdbx_strand_id
1 'polypeptide(L)'
;VYTILGLEERDVITAGGGAVLISPNRKEWLLLKPLVDNAPLTDLLPDINSALAWVQLKEFPRNEKIRKELFSLFQRACMIGKHKTLVRELDDGSTMSCFPLVLATPFKDVKQYTSKKEIEIQLAFENSVVAHVEEVSEKCTKAKSLYLRCVHIPLYPRLTQSESAKIV
;
A
#
# COMPACT_ATOMS: atom_id res chain seq x y z
N VAL A 1 19.11 -5.60 -12.71
CA VAL A 1 18.29 -4.69 -11.87
C VAL A 1 18.09 -5.38 -10.54
N TYR A 2 18.36 -4.68 -9.44
CA TYR A 2 18.05 -5.13 -8.09
C TYR A 2 16.58 -4.85 -7.78
N THR A 3 15.96 -5.68 -6.97
CA THR A 3 14.59 -5.48 -6.51
C THR A 3 14.59 -5.30 -5.00
N ILE A 4 13.87 -4.31 -4.53
CA ILE A 4 13.62 -4.08 -3.08
C ILE A 4 12.17 -4.44 -2.81
N LEU A 5 11.95 -5.36 -1.87
CA LEU A 5 10.64 -5.70 -1.36
C LEU A 5 10.51 -5.08 0.04
N GLY A 6 9.65 -4.07 0.17
CA GLY A 6 9.33 -3.46 1.45
C GLY A 6 8.51 -4.41 2.33
N LEU A 7 8.67 -4.27 3.65
CA LEU A 7 7.98 -5.05 4.68
C LEU A 7 7.30 -4.14 5.71
N GLU A 8 7.05 -2.89 5.32
CA GLU A 8 6.38 -1.89 6.14
C GLU A 8 4.89 -2.20 6.31
N GLU A 9 4.22 -1.50 7.21
CA GLU A 9 2.80 -1.75 7.53
C GLU A 9 1.85 -1.59 6.33
N ARG A 10 2.23 -0.77 5.34
CA ARG A 10 1.42 -0.50 4.14
C ARG A 10 1.81 -1.36 2.94
N ASP A 11 2.84 -2.19 3.08
CA ASP A 11 3.26 -3.09 2.02
C ASP A 11 2.32 -4.30 1.91
N VAL A 12 2.38 -4.95 0.76
CA VAL A 12 1.56 -6.15 0.50
C VAL A 12 1.96 -7.32 1.39
N ILE A 13 3.26 -7.43 1.66
CA ILE A 13 3.84 -8.33 2.67
C ILE A 13 4.35 -7.44 3.79
N THR A 14 3.79 -7.57 4.98
CA THR A 14 4.20 -6.77 6.13
C THR A 14 4.83 -7.65 7.21
N ALA A 15 5.90 -7.15 7.79
CA ALA A 15 6.61 -7.84 8.87
C ALA A 15 7.03 -6.89 10.01
N GLY A 16 6.36 -5.74 10.12
CA GLY A 16 6.67 -4.73 11.15
C GLY A 16 7.85 -3.83 10.80
N GLY A 17 8.21 -3.76 9.50
CA GLY A 17 9.24 -2.88 8.97
C GLY A 17 10.40 -3.62 8.32
N GLY A 18 11.26 -2.83 7.66
CA GLY A 18 12.42 -3.33 6.94
C GLY A 18 12.18 -3.61 5.47
N ALA A 19 13.14 -4.25 4.83
CA ALA A 19 13.04 -4.63 3.42
C ALA A 19 13.91 -5.85 3.10
N VAL A 20 13.57 -6.52 2.00
CA VAL A 20 14.39 -7.58 1.40
C VAL A 20 14.99 -7.07 0.10
N LEU A 21 16.30 -7.13 -0.02
CA LEU A 21 17.02 -6.82 -1.25
C LEU A 21 17.26 -8.10 -2.05
N ILE A 22 16.71 -8.15 -3.25
CA ILE A 22 16.81 -9.30 -4.15
C ILE A 22 17.80 -8.97 -5.25
N SER A 23 18.85 -9.75 -5.34
CA SER A 23 19.86 -9.66 -6.41
C SER A 23 19.43 -10.50 -7.61
N PRO A 24 19.65 -10.01 -8.86
CA PRO A 24 19.24 -10.72 -10.06
C PRO A 24 20.01 -12.02 -10.30
N ASN A 25 21.24 -12.10 -9.79
CA ASN A 25 22.12 -13.26 -9.94
C ASN A 25 23.21 -13.28 -8.87
N ARG A 26 23.93 -14.43 -8.81
CA ARG A 26 25.01 -14.64 -7.84
C ARG A 26 26.18 -13.64 -7.98
N LYS A 27 26.52 -13.21 -9.18
CA LYS A 27 27.62 -12.25 -9.42
C LYS A 27 27.30 -10.90 -8.78
N GLU A 28 26.11 -10.41 -8.98
CA GLU A 28 25.64 -9.16 -8.39
C GLU A 28 25.50 -9.27 -6.87
N TRP A 29 25.06 -10.43 -6.37
CA TRP A 29 25.02 -10.70 -4.92
C TRP A 29 26.41 -10.59 -4.27
N LEU A 30 27.45 -11.13 -4.91
CA LEU A 30 28.82 -11.07 -4.38
C LEU A 30 29.34 -9.64 -4.25
N LEU A 31 28.81 -8.68 -5.03
CA LEU A 31 29.14 -7.25 -4.88
C LEU A 31 28.46 -6.63 -3.67
N LEU A 32 27.24 -7.09 -3.33
CA LEU A 32 26.48 -6.59 -2.18
C LEU A 32 26.87 -7.26 -0.86
N LYS A 33 27.31 -8.51 -0.92
CA LYS A 33 27.62 -9.31 0.27
C LYS A 33 28.53 -8.61 1.28
N PRO A 34 29.66 -7.95 0.88
CA PRO A 34 30.51 -7.25 1.82
C PRO A 34 29.81 -6.08 2.55
N LEU A 35 28.81 -5.45 1.91
CA LEU A 35 28.04 -4.39 2.55
C LEU A 35 27.15 -4.96 3.65
N VAL A 36 26.51 -6.11 3.37
CA VAL A 36 25.68 -6.80 4.36
C VAL A 36 26.53 -7.38 5.50
N ASP A 37 27.65 -8.02 5.17
CA ASP A 37 28.55 -8.65 6.18
C ASP A 37 29.18 -7.60 7.13
N ASN A 38 29.35 -6.36 6.67
CA ASN A 38 29.91 -5.25 7.47
C ASN A 38 28.84 -4.32 8.06
N ALA A 39 27.55 -4.58 7.80
CA ALA A 39 26.46 -3.79 8.36
C ALA A 39 26.36 -4.04 9.89
N PRO A 40 26.03 -3.01 10.68
CA PRO A 40 25.68 -3.20 12.08
C PRO A 40 24.53 -4.18 12.23
N LEU A 41 24.53 -4.99 13.30
CA LEU A 41 23.44 -5.94 13.57
C LEU A 41 22.07 -5.25 13.68
N THR A 42 22.05 -3.98 14.07
CA THR A 42 20.85 -3.14 14.14
C THR A 42 20.22 -2.85 12.78
N ASP A 43 20.99 -2.97 11.72
CA ASP A 43 20.54 -2.68 10.35
C ASP A 43 20.03 -3.96 9.63
N LEU A 44 20.28 -5.11 10.24
CA LEU A 44 19.78 -6.39 9.73
C LEU A 44 18.35 -6.64 10.21
N LEU A 45 17.55 -7.27 9.35
CA LEU A 45 16.20 -7.61 9.71
C LEU A 45 16.19 -8.63 10.86
N PRO A 46 15.52 -8.33 12.00
CA PRO A 46 15.42 -9.26 13.12
C PRO A 46 14.78 -10.59 12.73
N ASP A 47 15.16 -11.68 13.40
CA ASP A 47 14.66 -13.02 13.11
C ASP A 47 13.13 -13.11 13.20
N ILE A 48 12.52 -12.40 14.17
CA ILE A 48 11.05 -12.36 14.30
C ILE A 48 10.37 -11.72 13.09
N ASN A 49 10.93 -10.62 12.58
CA ASN A 49 10.42 -9.95 11.38
C ASN A 49 10.63 -10.82 10.13
N SER A 50 11.79 -11.50 10.05
CA SER A 50 12.08 -12.46 8.97
C SER A 50 11.10 -13.63 8.98
N ALA A 51 10.77 -14.17 10.14
CA ALA A 51 9.80 -15.26 10.29
C ALA A 51 8.39 -14.80 9.91
N LEU A 52 7.97 -13.58 10.30
CA LEU A 52 6.69 -13.00 9.90
C LEU A 52 6.62 -12.79 8.39
N ALA A 53 7.67 -12.22 7.77
CA ALA A 53 7.75 -12.05 6.31
C ALA A 53 7.64 -13.39 5.59
N TRP A 54 8.31 -14.42 6.09
CA TRP A 54 8.26 -15.76 5.51
C TRP A 54 6.86 -16.38 5.55
N VAL A 55 6.15 -16.25 6.66
CA VAL A 55 4.76 -16.72 6.79
C VAL A 55 3.85 -15.95 5.83
N GLN A 56 3.98 -14.63 5.76
CA GLN A 56 3.23 -13.78 4.85
C GLN A 56 3.48 -14.14 3.38
N LEU A 57 4.73 -14.43 3.04
CA LEU A 57 5.09 -14.86 1.69
C LEU A 57 4.47 -16.21 1.31
N LYS A 58 4.43 -17.17 2.23
CA LYS A 58 3.76 -18.46 2.00
C LYS A 58 2.26 -18.30 1.78
N GLU A 59 1.61 -17.40 2.53
CA GLU A 59 0.18 -17.13 2.42
C GLU A 59 -0.16 -16.15 1.28
N PHE A 60 0.86 -15.61 0.59
CA PHE A 60 0.68 -14.58 -0.43
C PHE A 60 -0.34 -14.95 -1.51
N PRO A 61 -0.31 -16.15 -2.14
CA PRO A 61 -1.25 -16.48 -3.20
C PRO A 61 -2.72 -16.46 -2.74
N ARG A 62 -2.97 -16.94 -1.51
CA ARG A 62 -4.29 -16.90 -0.89
C ARG A 62 -4.73 -15.48 -0.58
N ASN A 63 -3.86 -14.71 0.06
CA ASN A 63 -4.13 -13.33 0.46
C ASN A 63 -4.34 -12.42 -0.75
N GLU A 64 -3.59 -12.65 -1.82
CA GLU A 64 -3.71 -11.90 -3.08
C GLU A 64 -5.06 -12.14 -3.76
N LYS A 65 -5.55 -13.38 -3.78
CA LYS A 65 -6.88 -13.69 -4.28
C LYS A 65 -7.96 -12.91 -3.53
N ILE A 66 -7.88 -12.89 -2.19
CA ILE A 66 -8.84 -12.16 -1.35
C ILE A 66 -8.76 -10.64 -1.62
N ARG A 67 -7.55 -10.06 -1.76
CA ARG A 67 -7.40 -8.64 -2.12
C ARG A 67 -8.03 -8.31 -3.46
N LYS A 68 -7.87 -9.15 -4.47
CA LYS A 68 -8.50 -8.96 -5.79
C LYS A 68 -10.03 -9.05 -5.72
N GLU A 69 -10.56 -9.94 -4.90
CA GLU A 69 -12.01 -10.03 -4.65
C GLU A 69 -12.55 -8.77 -3.96
N LEU A 70 -11.85 -8.28 -2.92
CA LEU A 70 -12.19 -7.02 -2.23
C LEU A 70 -12.06 -5.81 -3.17
N PHE A 71 -11.00 -5.75 -3.96
CA PHE A 71 -10.83 -4.69 -4.97
C PHE A 71 -12.02 -4.64 -5.93
N SER A 72 -12.42 -5.80 -6.46
CA SER A 72 -13.56 -5.91 -7.38
C SER A 72 -14.89 -5.52 -6.71
N LEU A 73 -15.05 -5.81 -5.42
CA LEU A 73 -16.20 -5.40 -4.63
C LEU A 73 -16.27 -3.88 -4.50
N PHE A 74 -15.17 -3.25 -4.05
CA PHE A 74 -15.10 -1.79 -3.86
C PHE A 74 -15.21 -1.04 -5.20
N GLN A 75 -14.65 -1.59 -6.26
CA GLN A 75 -14.77 -1.01 -7.60
C GLN A 75 -16.22 -0.98 -8.07
N ARG A 76 -16.97 -2.07 -7.89
CA ARG A 76 -18.40 -2.10 -8.22
C ARG A 76 -19.21 -1.08 -7.42
N ALA A 77 -18.92 -0.95 -6.13
CA ALA A 77 -19.55 0.06 -5.29
C ALA A 77 -19.24 1.49 -5.78
N CYS A 78 -18.00 1.76 -6.15
CA CYS A 78 -17.60 3.05 -6.73
C CYS A 78 -18.32 3.34 -8.05
N MET A 79 -18.51 2.35 -8.91
CA MET A 79 -19.25 2.51 -10.17
C MET A 79 -20.72 2.86 -9.90
N ILE A 80 -21.38 2.18 -8.97
CA ILE A 80 -22.76 2.45 -8.58
C ILE A 80 -22.89 3.84 -7.97
N GLY A 81 -21.97 4.22 -7.05
CA GLY A 81 -21.92 5.51 -6.40
C GLY A 81 -21.36 6.65 -7.28
N LYS A 82 -20.95 6.36 -8.54
CA LYS A 82 -20.33 7.32 -9.47
C LYS A 82 -19.08 7.98 -8.90
N HIS A 83 -18.34 7.29 -8.01
CA HIS A 83 -17.08 7.76 -7.46
C HIS A 83 -15.92 7.53 -8.44
N LYS A 84 -14.89 8.36 -8.32
CA LYS A 84 -13.69 8.25 -9.16
C LYS A 84 -12.63 7.40 -8.48
N THR A 85 -12.04 6.48 -9.23
CA THR A 85 -10.88 5.68 -8.80
C THR A 85 -9.68 5.99 -9.69
N LEU A 86 -8.47 5.79 -9.19
CA LEU A 86 -7.25 5.93 -9.99
C LEU A 86 -6.98 4.68 -10.84
N VAL A 87 -7.41 3.52 -10.37
CA VAL A 87 -7.23 2.23 -11.03
C VAL A 87 -8.58 1.67 -11.42
N ARG A 88 -8.75 1.37 -12.70
CA ARG A 88 -10.01 0.84 -13.23
C ARG A 88 -10.02 -0.69 -13.27
N GLU A 89 -8.89 -1.28 -13.60
CA GLU A 89 -8.72 -2.72 -13.70
C GLU A 89 -7.37 -3.11 -13.10
N LEU A 90 -7.30 -4.28 -12.49
CA LEU A 90 -6.05 -4.88 -12.05
C LEU A 90 -5.66 -5.95 -13.06
N ASP A 91 -4.46 -5.83 -13.60
CA ASP A 91 -3.86 -6.90 -14.39
C ASP A 91 -3.59 -8.12 -13.52
N ASP A 92 -3.53 -9.31 -14.12
CA ASP A 92 -3.27 -10.56 -13.39
C ASP A 92 -1.96 -10.54 -12.60
N GLY A 93 -0.94 -9.85 -13.13
CA GLY A 93 0.36 -9.68 -12.48
C GLY A 93 0.45 -8.54 -11.47
N SER A 94 -0.59 -7.70 -11.36
CA SER A 94 -0.60 -6.57 -10.45
C SER A 94 -1.12 -6.95 -9.07
N THR A 95 -0.53 -6.37 -8.03
CA THR A 95 -0.97 -6.50 -6.65
C THR A 95 -1.14 -5.12 -6.00
N MET A 96 -2.09 -5.01 -5.08
CA MET A 96 -2.36 -3.77 -4.35
C MET A 96 -2.61 -4.04 -2.87
N SER A 97 -2.03 -3.21 -2.01
CA SER A 97 -2.27 -3.24 -0.57
C SER A 97 -3.52 -2.45 -0.16
N CYS A 98 -3.97 -1.53 -1.01
CA CYS A 98 -5.08 -0.63 -0.74
C CYS A 98 -5.87 -0.28 -2.00
N PHE A 99 -7.09 0.19 -1.83
CA PHE A 99 -7.96 0.68 -2.89
C PHE A 99 -7.90 2.22 -2.94
N PRO A 100 -7.43 2.84 -4.03
CA PRO A 100 -7.33 4.28 -4.15
C PRO A 100 -8.66 4.89 -4.61
N LEU A 101 -9.25 5.75 -3.78
CA LEU A 101 -10.48 6.47 -4.05
C LEU A 101 -10.21 7.97 -4.17
N VAL A 102 -10.73 8.62 -5.21
CA VAL A 102 -10.64 10.08 -5.38
C VAL A 102 -11.92 10.73 -4.87
N LEU A 103 -11.80 11.47 -3.77
CA LEU A 103 -12.91 12.17 -3.14
C LEU A 103 -13.42 13.34 -3.99
N ALA A 104 -14.74 13.53 -4.00
CA ALA A 104 -15.37 14.71 -4.57
C ALA A 104 -15.41 15.87 -3.57
N THR A 105 -15.44 15.57 -2.26
CA THR A 105 -15.48 16.51 -1.14
C THR A 105 -14.11 16.60 -0.45
N PRO A 106 -13.87 17.62 0.39
CA PRO A 106 -12.63 17.73 1.15
C PRO A 106 -12.37 16.51 2.05
N PHE A 107 -11.12 16.09 2.14
CA PHE A 107 -10.71 14.96 2.96
C PHE A 107 -11.17 15.05 4.43
N LYS A 108 -11.13 16.25 5.01
CA LYS A 108 -11.53 16.49 6.41
C LYS A 108 -12.97 16.06 6.68
N ASP A 109 -13.88 16.37 5.77
CA ASP A 109 -15.31 16.06 5.94
C ASP A 109 -15.55 14.55 5.84
N VAL A 110 -14.89 13.91 4.87
CA VAL A 110 -14.98 12.46 4.70
C VAL A 110 -14.34 11.73 5.88
N LYS A 111 -13.18 12.19 6.37
CA LYS A 111 -12.52 11.64 7.56
C LYS A 111 -13.42 11.70 8.79
N GLN A 112 -14.13 12.83 8.99
CA GLN A 112 -15.07 12.96 10.10
C GLN A 112 -16.26 11.99 9.96
N TYR A 113 -16.76 11.80 8.74
CA TYR A 113 -17.87 10.85 8.50
C TYR A 113 -17.43 9.40 8.70
N THR A 114 -16.29 9.02 8.12
CA THR A 114 -15.77 7.64 8.21
C THR A 114 -15.37 7.27 9.63
N SER A 115 -14.81 8.21 10.41
CA SER A 115 -14.49 8.00 11.82
C SER A 115 -15.74 7.67 12.67
N LYS A 116 -16.90 8.28 12.37
CA LYS A 116 -18.17 7.95 13.02
C LYS A 116 -18.67 6.52 12.69
N LYS A 117 -18.18 5.97 11.58
CA LYS A 117 -18.47 4.61 11.12
C LYS A 117 -17.38 3.61 11.50
N GLU A 118 -16.38 4.03 12.27
CA GLU A 118 -15.20 3.22 12.65
C GLU A 118 -14.40 2.75 11.42
N ILE A 119 -14.38 3.56 10.35
CA ILE A 119 -13.60 3.31 9.15
C ILE A 119 -12.43 4.30 9.13
N GLU A 120 -11.21 3.77 9.19
CA GLU A 120 -10.01 4.58 9.03
C GLU A 120 -9.70 4.81 7.56
N ILE A 121 -9.46 6.06 7.19
CA ILE A 121 -8.98 6.46 5.88
C ILE A 121 -7.75 7.34 6.01
N GLN A 122 -6.84 7.22 5.06
CA GLN A 122 -5.59 8.00 5.02
C GLN A 122 -5.41 8.58 3.63
N LEU A 123 -4.69 9.72 3.55
CA LEU A 123 -4.32 10.29 2.26
C LEU A 123 -3.34 9.37 1.54
N ALA A 124 -3.61 9.08 0.26
CA ALA A 124 -2.83 8.15 -0.53
C ALA A 124 -1.37 8.60 -0.75
N PHE A 125 -1.16 9.91 -0.86
CA PHE A 125 0.12 10.49 -1.27
C PHE A 125 0.74 11.39 -0.19
N GLU A 126 0.44 11.13 1.07
CA GLU A 126 0.92 11.94 2.21
C GLU A 126 2.46 11.98 2.29
N ASN A 127 3.16 10.92 1.86
CA ASN A 127 4.62 10.83 1.82
C ASN A 127 5.23 11.19 0.45
N SER A 128 4.46 11.81 -0.45
CA SER A 128 4.95 12.21 -1.77
C SER A 128 5.75 13.52 -1.71
N VAL A 129 6.59 13.74 -2.71
CA VAL A 129 7.36 15.00 -2.87
C VAL A 129 6.41 16.20 -2.90
N VAL A 130 5.24 16.07 -3.51
CA VAL A 130 4.22 17.15 -3.59
C VAL A 130 3.67 17.53 -2.21
N ALA A 131 3.67 16.60 -1.25
CA ALA A 131 3.20 16.86 0.11
C ALA A 131 4.23 17.64 0.94
N HIS A 132 5.53 17.48 0.65
CA HIS A 132 6.62 17.98 1.49
C HIS A 132 7.42 19.14 0.88
N VAL A 133 7.34 19.33 -0.44
CA VAL A 133 8.10 20.38 -1.15
C VAL A 133 7.13 21.37 -1.77
N GLU A 134 7.02 22.56 -1.15
CA GLU A 134 6.06 23.59 -1.53
C GLU A 134 6.24 24.06 -2.98
N GLU A 135 7.48 24.28 -3.42
CA GLU A 135 7.79 24.69 -4.79
C GLU A 135 7.30 23.67 -5.84
N VAL A 136 7.41 22.38 -5.55
CA VAL A 136 6.89 21.29 -6.41
C VAL A 136 5.37 21.27 -6.38
N SER A 137 4.78 21.46 -5.20
CA SER A 137 3.34 21.55 -5.02
C SER A 137 2.70 22.68 -5.83
N GLU A 138 3.33 23.84 -5.91
CA GLU A 138 2.85 24.97 -6.70
C GLU A 138 2.95 24.74 -8.20
N LYS A 139 4.05 24.15 -8.67
CA LYS A 139 4.26 23.82 -10.09
C LYS A 139 3.38 22.66 -10.59
N CYS A 140 3.04 21.71 -9.69
CA CYS A 140 2.32 20.48 -10.02
C CYS A 140 0.86 20.51 -9.55
N THR A 141 0.04 21.42 -10.05
CA THR A 141 -1.34 21.65 -9.60
C THR A 141 -2.25 20.40 -9.68
N LYS A 142 -2.10 19.56 -10.71
CA LYS A 142 -2.84 18.29 -10.84
C LYS A 142 -2.46 17.30 -9.74
N ALA A 143 -1.16 17.15 -9.47
CA ALA A 143 -0.66 16.26 -8.42
C ALA A 143 -1.07 16.76 -7.03
N LYS A 144 -1.02 18.08 -6.79
CA LYS A 144 -1.53 18.72 -5.57
C LYS A 144 -3.02 18.41 -5.35
N SER A 145 -3.82 18.54 -6.41
CA SER A 145 -5.25 18.22 -6.34
C SER A 145 -5.52 16.74 -6.01
N LEU A 146 -4.73 15.80 -6.54
CA LEU A 146 -4.82 14.39 -6.20
C LEU A 146 -4.36 14.12 -4.77
N TYR A 147 -3.23 14.68 -4.36
CA TYR A 147 -2.74 14.58 -2.99
C TYR A 147 -3.80 14.97 -1.95
N LEU A 148 -4.52 16.05 -2.17
CA LEU A 148 -5.53 16.55 -1.22
C LEU A 148 -6.83 15.74 -1.19
N ARG A 149 -7.07 14.88 -2.19
CA ARG A 149 -8.37 14.22 -2.38
C ARG A 149 -8.29 12.72 -2.57
N CYS A 150 -7.12 12.16 -2.85
CA CYS A 150 -7.00 10.73 -3.00
C CYS A 150 -6.76 10.08 -1.64
N VAL A 151 -7.60 9.10 -1.30
CA VAL A 151 -7.50 8.34 -0.05
C VAL A 151 -7.28 6.87 -0.33
N HIS A 152 -6.68 6.19 0.61
CA HIS A 152 -6.56 4.75 0.62
C HIS A 152 -7.64 4.12 1.49
N ILE A 153 -8.32 3.13 0.94
CA ILE A 153 -9.14 2.17 1.69
C ILE A 153 -8.35 0.87 1.76
N PRO A 154 -8.12 0.30 2.95
CA PRO A 154 -7.30 -0.89 3.10
C PRO A 154 -7.94 -2.12 2.44
N LEU A 155 -7.11 -2.98 1.84
CA LEU A 155 -7.49 -4.28 1.27
C LEU A 155 -6.91 -5.40 2.14
N TYR A 156 -7.27 -5.41 3.43
CA TYR A 156 -6.79 -6.46 4.33
C TYR A 156 -7.44 -7.81 4.02
N PRO A 157 -6.67 -8.88 3.84
CA PRO A 157 -7.21 -10.22 3.60
C PRO A 157 -8.09 -10.77 4.72
N ARG A 158 -8.07 -10.12 5.90
CA ARG A 158 -8.87 -10.48 7.08
C ARG A 158 -10.14 -9.64 7.25
N LEU A 159 -10.45 -8.71 6.34
CA LEU A 159 -11.71 -7.99 6.37
C LEU A 159 -12.88 -8.98 6.31
N THR A 160 -13.75 -8.89 7.31
CA THR A 160 -15.00 -9.67 7.34
C THR A 160 -16.01 -9.13 6.33
N GLN A 161 -17.01 -9.92 6.00
CA GLN A 161 -18.10 -9.47 5.13
C GLN A 161 -18.84 -8.27 5.73
N SER A 162 -19.03 -8.23 7.06
CA SER A 162 -19.65 -7.12 7.76
C SER A 162 -18.85 -5.84 7.65
N GLU A 163 -17.52 -5.91 7.81
CA GLU A 163 -16.63 -4.75 7.67
C GLU A 163 -16.57 -4.27 6.22
N SER A 164 -16.48 -5.18 5.26
CA SER A 164 -16.50 -4.84 3.84
C SER A 164 -17.83 -4.17 3.44
N ALA A 165 -18.95 -4.62 3.99
CA ALA A 165 -20.27 -4.02 3.75
C ALA A 165 -20.42 -2.62 4.39
N LYS A 166 -19.68 -2.29 5.44
CA LYS A 166 -19.65 -0.92 5.99
C LYS A 166 -18.94 0.07 5.07
N ILE A 167 -17.97 -0.41 4.28
CA ILE A 167 -17.16 0.41 3.36
C ILE A 167 -17.92 0.65 2.05
N VAL A 168 -18.72 -0.31 1.61
CA VAL A 168 -19.55 -0.25 0.41
C VAL A 168 -20.85 0.54 0.65
#